data_6b37f2b44a9a3b5661970b040e91b9af
#
_entry.id   6b37f2b44a9a3b5661970b040e91b9af
#
_cell.length_a   1.000
_cell.length_b   1.000
_cell.length_c   1.000
_cell.angle_alpha   90.00
_cell.angle_beta   90.00
_cell.angle_gamma   90.00
#
_symmetry.space_group_name_H-M   'P 1'
#
loop_
_entity.id
_entity.type
_entity.pdbx_description
1 polymer ?
#
loop_
_entity_poly.entity_id
_entity_poly.type
_entity_poly.pdbx_seq_one_letter_code
_entity_poly.pdbx_strand_id
1 'polypeptide(L)'
;MLKCLYTEEDKTNTLLYNLIKKCSYADRIIVVGGYKYSDLCSFCEADLCTEFPCISLVKNEHYSDLGSGYSLYLGIREAMNYNPEEILFVEGDLDIDNASFRNVVSSEKSVLTFTSEPIYANKAVVLYQNGNGRFRYAFNSSHGLLSIDEPFSCILNSGQIWKFRDIKALDKANNDLFNTQKEGTNLGIIQRYFDSVKPEDAEVIRLKCWVNCNTRSDYLAIKNNWENEKNENFTEKT
;
A
#
# COMPACT_ATOMS: atom_id res chain seq x y z
N MET A 1 16.65 7.25 -10.54
CA MET A 1 16.48 5.90 -9.93
C MET A 1 15.07 5.82 -9.36
N LEU A 2 14.44 4.64 -9.41
CA LEU A 2 13.16 4.40 -8.72
C LEU A 2 13.41 4.27 -7.22
N LYS A 3 12.57 4.89 -6.38
CA LYS A 3 12.71 4.84 -4.91
C LYS A 3 12.73 3.41 -4.38
N CYS A 4 11.81 2.57 -4.88
CA CYS A 4 11.68 1.18 -4.45
C CYS A 4 12.87 0.29 -4.85
N LEU A 5 13.71 0.72 -5.80
CA LEU A 5 14.91 0.02 -6.25
C LEU A 5 16.20 0.64 -5.72
N TYR A 6 16.11 1.70 -4.91
CA TYR A 6 17.31 2.31 -4.34
C TYR A 6 17.98 1.36 -3.35
N THR A 7 19.29 1.22 -3.49
CA THR A 7 20.17 0.49 -2.56
C THR A 7 21.59 1.05 -2.62
N GLU A 8 22.32 0.94 -1.53
CA GLU A 8 23.77 1.22 -1.43
C GLU A 8 24.59 -0.06 -1.44
N GLU A 9 23.96 -1.22 -1.52
CA GLU A 9 24.59 -2.55 -1.44
C GLU A 9 24.05 -3.46 -2.56
N ASP A 10 23.34 -4.50 -2.22
CA ASP A 10 22.78 -5.46 -3.16
C ASP A 10 21.22 -5.36 -3.24
N LYS A 11 20.64 -6.14 -4.16
CA LYS A 11 19.21 -6.18 -4.44
C LYS A 11 18.34 -6.53 -3.22
N THR A 12 18.88 -7.33 -2.29
CA THR A 12 18.14 -7.78 -1.09
C THR A 12 17.91 -6.63 -0.10
N ASN A 13 18.63 -5.52 -0.30
CA ASN A 13 18.49 -4.29 0.47
C ASN A 13 17.66 -3.22 -0.29
N THR A 14 16.81 -3.61 -1.23
CA THR A 14 15.81 -2.72 -1.84
C THR A 14 14.47 -2.85 -1.14
N LEU A 15 13.68 -1.76 -1.16
CA LEU A 15 12.30 -1.79 -0.64
C LEU A 15 11.45 -2.83 -1.39
N LEU A 16 11.54 -2.83 -2.71
CA LEU A 16 10.74 -3.74 -3.54
C LEU A 16 11.04 -5.21 -3.22
N TYR A 17 12.32 -5.59 -3.10
CA TYR A 17 12.68 -6.96 -2.74
C TYR A 17 12.08 -7.36 -1.38
N ASN A 18 12.27 -6.52 -0.35
CA ASN A 18 11.78 -6.82 1.00
C ASN A 18 10.25 -6.87 1.07
N LEU A 19 9.55 -5.99 0.34
CA LEU A 19 8.10 -6.00 0.27
C LEU A 19 7.58 -7.26 -0.44
N ILE A 20 8.15 -7.63 -1.59
CA ILE A 20 7.79 -8.86 -2.32
C ILE A 20 8.06 -10.09 -1.44
N LYS A 21 9.18 -10.13 -0.73
CA LYS A 21 9.48 -11.21 0.21
C LYS A 21 8.43 -11.33 1.33
N LYS A 22 7.95 -10.20 1.88
CA LYS A 22 6.83 -10.20 2.84
C LYS A 22 5.53 -10.73 2.23
N CYS A 23 5.30 -10.47 0.93
CA CYS A 23 4.12 -10.92 0.18
C CYS A 23 4.25 -12.34 -0.42
N SER A 24 5.36 -13.06 -0.19
CA SER A 24 5.63 -14.37 -0.83
C SER A 24 4.63 -15.49 -0.50
N TYR A 25 3.74 -15.28 0.47
CA TYR A 25 2.62 -16.18 0.77
C TYR A 25 1.48 -16.06 -0.24
N ALA A 26 1.41 -14.98 -1.01
CA ALA A 26 0.33 -14.74 -1.97
C ALA A 26 0.50 -15.60 -3.23
N ASP A 27 -0.61 -16.09 -3.77
CA ASP A 27 -0.62 -16.85 -5.03
C ASP A 27 -0.17 -16.00 -6.22
N ARG A 28 -0.37 -14.68 -6.15
CA ARG A 28 0.03 -13.71 -7.16
C ARG A 28 0.48 -12.40 -6.53
N ILE A 29 1.55 -11.85 -7.08
CA ILE A 29 2.06 -10.51 -6.75
C ILE A 29 2.04 -9.69 -8.04
N ILE A 30 1.24 -8.62 -8.04
CA ILE A 30 1.11 -7.73 -9.19
C ILE A 30 1.84 -6.43 -8.88
N VAL A 31 2.88 -6.15 -9.64
CA VAL A 31 3.66 -4.92 -9.51
C VAL A 31 3.30 -3.98 -10.65
N VAL A 32 2.70 -2.85 -10.31
CA VAL A 32 2.32 -1.82 -11.28
C VAL A 32 3.38 -0.73 -11.31
N GLY A 33 3.95 -0.48 -12.46
CA GLY A 33 4.97 0.55 -12.66
C GLY A 33 4.67 1.45 -13.86
N GLY A 34 5.16 2.68 -13.81
CA GLY A 34 5.02 3.66 -14.89
C GLY A 34 6.36 4.33 -15.22
N TYR A 35 6.74 5.33 -14.42
CA TYR A 35 8.03 5.99 -14.56
C TYR A 35 9.18 4.98 -14.49
N LYS A 36 10.08 5.02 -15.47
CA LYS A 36 11.21 4.08 -15.59
C LYS A 36 10.79 2.60 -15.52
N TYR A 37 9.70 2.26 -16.19
CA TYR A 37 9.18 0.89 -16.21
C TYR A 37 10.21 -0.13 -16.71
N SER A 38 11.09 0.24 -17.65
CA SER A 38 12.18 -0.61 -18.11
C SER A 38 13.16 -1.00 -17.00
N ASP A 39 13.50 -0.05 -16.10
CA ASP A 39 14.39 -0.34 -14.97
C ASP A 39 13.71 -1.34 -14.01
N LEU A 40 12.40 -1.18 -13.79
CA LEU A 40 11.59 -2.11 -12.98
C LEU A 40 11.56 -3.51 -13.60
N CYS A 41 11.29 -3.61 -14.91
CA CYS A 41 11.29 -4.90 -15.61
C CYS A 41 12.64 -5.59 -15.49
N SER A 42 13.74 -4.87 -15.81
CA SER A 42 15.09 -5.44 -15.75
C SER A 42 15.44 -5.96 -14.34
N PHE A 43 15.05 -5.22 -13.30
CA PHE A 43 15.26 -5.66 -11.91
C PHE A 43 14.41 -6.89 -11.57
N CYS A 44 13.13 -6.90 -11.95
CA CYS A 44 12.27 -8.05 -11.68
C CYS A 44 12.68 -9.30 -12.43
N GLU A 45 13.02 -9.20 -13.72
CA GLU A 45 13.42 -10.32 -14.56
C GLU A 45 14.78 -10.92 -14.12
N ALA A 46 15.75 -10.05 -13.80
CA ALA A 46 17.08 -10.50 -13.41
C ALA A 46 17.11 -11.08 -11.99
N ASP A 47 16.34 -10.50 -11.09
CA ASP A 47 16.56 -10.66 -9.66
C ASP A 47 15.39 -11.31 -8.90
N LEU A 48 14.14 -11.04 -9.29
CA LEU A 48 12.96 -11.42 -8.51
C LEU A 48 12.19 -12.60 -9.10
N CYS A 49 11.96 -12.64 -10.41
CA CYS A 49 11.10 -13.65 -11.02
C CYS A 49 11.59 -15.09 -10.84
N THR A 50 12.92 -15.28 -10.68
CA THR A 50 13.48 -16.60 -10.37
C THR A 50 13.17 -17.05 -8.95
N GLU A 51 13.25 -16.11 -7.97
CA GLU A 51 12.99 -16.39 -6.56
C GLU A 51 11.47 -16.37 -6.25
N PHE A 52 10.73 -15.50 -6.94
CA PHE A 52 9.28 -15.31 -6.74
C PHE A 52 8.53 -15.44 -8.09
N PRO A 53 8.29 -16.67 -8.60
CA PRO A 53 7.68 -16.87 -9.91
C PRO A 53 6.21 -16.43 -10.02
N CYS A 54 5.58 -16.06 -8.89
CA CYS A 54 4.22 -15.53 -8.84
C CYS A 54 4.10 -14.04 -9.21
N ILE A 55 5.21 -13.35 -9.55
CA ILE A 55 5.21 -11.93 -9.91
C ILE A 55 4.66 -11.72 -11.33
N SER A 56 3.76 -10.76 -11.46
CA SER A 56 3.31 -10.20 -12.74
C SER A 56 3.58 -8.69 -12.78
N LEU A 57 4.07 -8.20 -13.92
CA LEU A 57 4.35 -6.79 -14.13
C LEU A 57 3.26 -6.15 -14.98
N VAL A 58 2.73 -5.02 -14.55
CA VAL A 58 1.73 -4.24 -15.27
C VAL A 58 2.25 -2.85 -15.53
N LYS A 59 2.24 -2.42 -16.80
CA LYS A 59 2.68 -1.09 -17.19
C LYS A 59 1.53 -0.09 -17.10
N ASN A 60 1.74 0.98 -16.34
CA ASN A 60 0.90 2.16 -16.40
C ASN A 60 1.49 3.16 -17.41
N GLU A 61 0.92 3.24 -18.60
CA GLU A 61 1.37 4.17 -19.65
C GLU A 61 0.93 5.62 -19.37
N HIS A 62 -0.03 5.81 -18.48
CA HIS A 62 -0.61 7.09 -18.09
C HIS A 62 -0.08 7.62 -16.75
N TYR A 63 1.08 7.17 -16.31
CA TYR A 63 1.66 7.57 -15.01
C TYR A 63 1.96 9.07 -14.89
N SER A 64 2.08 9.79 -16.00
CA SER A 64 2.38 11.22 -16.07
C SER A 64 1.15 12.12 -16.19
N ASP A 65 0.03 11.58 -16.62
CA ASP A 65 -1.19 12.33 -16.96
C ASP A 65 -2.41 11.92 -16.12
N LEU A 66 -2.38 10.72 -15.53
CA LEU A 66 -3.42 10.27 -14.62
C LEU A 66 -2.86 10.09 -13.20
N GLY A 67 -3.74 10.20 -12.19
CA GLY A 67 -3.36 10.05 -10.78
C GLY A 67 -3.02 8.61 -10.38
N SER A 68 -2.58 8.44 -9.12
CA SER A 68 -2.23 7.11 -8.55
C SER A 68 -3.39 6.11 -8.57
N GLY A 69 -4.63 6.60 -8.61
CA GLY A 69 -5.82 5.77 -8.77
C GLY A 69 -5.80 4.91 -10.02
N TYR A 70 -5.21 5.41 -11.11
CA TYR A 70 -5.09 4.62 -12.34
C TYR A 70 -4.12 3.44 -12.21
N SER A 71 -3.05 3.58 -11.44
CA SER A 71 -2.17 2.46 -11.13
C SER A 71 -2.89 1.38 -10.31
N LEU A 72 -3.65 1.77 -9.30
CA LEU A 72 -4.46 0.83 -8.52
C LEU A 72 -5.54 0.18 -9.40
N TYR A 73 -6.21 0.97 -10.27
CA TYR A 73 -7.18 0.45 -11.23
C TYR A 73 -6.60 -0.68 -12.09
N LEU A 74 -5.42 -0.47 -12.66
CA LEU A 74 -4.75 -1.48 -13.49
C LEU A 74 -4.37 -2.73 -12.68
N GLY A 75 -3.85 -2.55 -11.47
CA GLY A 75 -3.51 -3.66 -10.57
C GLY A 75 -4.71 -4.51 -10.21
N ILE A 76 -5.84 -3.90 -9.86
CA ILE A 76 -7.10 -4.61 -9.58
C ILE A 76 -7.61 -5.32 -10.83
N ARG A 77 -7.60 -4.67 -12.00
CA ARG A 77 -8.01 -5.29 -13.27
C ARG A 77 -7.19 -6.55 -13.58
N GLU A 78 -5.88 -6.49 -13.38
CA GLU A 78 -5.01 -7.66 -13.58
C GLU A 78 -5.33 -8.75 -12.55
N ALA A 79 -5.54 -8.40 -11.28
CA ALA A 79 -5.87 -9.35 -10.23
C ALA A 79 -7.17 -10.12 -10.51
N MET A 80 -8.18 -9.46 -11.08
CA MET A 80 -9.47 -10.09 -11.42
C MET A 80 -9.34 -11.24 -12.44
N ASN A 81 -8.28 -11.28 -13.24
CA ASN A 81 -8.02 -12.39 -14.17
C ASN A 81 -7.73 -13.72 -13.45
N TYR A 82 -7.40 -13.67 -12.16
CA TYR A 82 -7.05 -14.84 -11.33
C TYR A 82 -8.13 -15.23 -10.31
N ASN A 83 -9.31 -14.60 -10.37
CA ASN A 83 -10.44 -14.85 -9.45
C ASN A 83 -10.03 -14.81 -7.95
N PRO A 84 -9.46 -13.71 -7.45
CA PRO A 84 -8.95 -13.65 -6.10
C PRO A 84 -10.07 -13.75 -5.06
N GLU A 85 -9.76 -14.38 -3.90
CA GLU A 85 -10.63 -14.36 -2.73
C GLU A 85 -10.47 -13.07 -1.92
N GLU A 86 -9.27 -12.50 -1.96
CA GLU A 86 -8.93 -11.23 -1.32
C GLU A 86 -7.80 -10.52 -2.08
N ILE A 87 -7.71 -9.21 -1.93
CA ILE A 87 -6.61 -8.41 -2.48
C ILE A 87 -5.99 -7.58 -1.37
N LEU A 88 -4.67 -7.66 -1.23
CA LEU A 88 -3.86 -6.76 -0.40
C LEU A 88 -3.21 -5.72 -1.30
N PHE A 89 -3.47 -4.45 -1.04
CA PHE A 89 -2.80 -3.34 -1.71
C PHE A 89 -1.79 -2.68 -0.77
N VAL A 90 -0.57 -2.51 -1.24
CA VAL A 90 0.53 -1.86 -0.51
C VAL A 90 1.21 -0.86 -1.44
N GLU A 91 1.46 0.35 -0.94
CA GLU A 91 2.28 1.34 -1.67
C GLU A 91 3.73 0.85 -1.75
N GLY A 92 4.35 1.02 -2.90
CA GLY A 92 5.67 0.45 -3.20
C GLY A 92 6.86 1.16 -2.54
N ASP A 93 6.64 2.23 -1.81
CA ASP A 93 7.66 3.02 -1.12
C ASP A 93 7.55 2.93 0.42
N LEU A 94 6.90 1.89 0.91
CA LEU A 94 6.72 1.63 2.34
C LEU A 94 7.64 0.53 2.85
N ASP A 95 8.07 0.68 4.10
CA ASP A 95 8.55 -0.43 4.93
C ASP A 95 7.68 -0.56 6.19
N ILE A 96 7.41 -1.81 6.57
CA ILE A 96 6.50 -2.15 7.66
C ILE A 96 7.09 -3.33 8.42
N ASP A 97 6.99 -3.31 9.76
CA ASP A 97 7.42 -4.44 10.58
C ASP A 97 6.62 -5.73 10.28
N ASN A 98 7.31 -6.86 10.41
CA ASN A 98 6.74 -8.18 10.07
C ASN A 98 5.52 -8.55 10.93
N ALA A 99 5.46 -8.12 12.20
CA ALA A 99 4.34 -8.44 13.07
C ALA A 99 3.08 -7.68 12.67
N SER A 100 3.20 -6.37 12.39
CA SER A 100 2.10 -5.56 11.88
C SER A 100 1.60 -6.06 10.53
N PHE A 101 2.52 -6.41 9.62
CA PHE A 101 2.17 -6.94 8.31
C PHE A 101 1.39 -8.26 8.44
N ARG A 102 1.85 -9.20 9.28
CA ARG A 102 1.14 -10.46 9.54
C ARG A 102 -0.27 -10.22 10.12
N ASN A 103 -0.44 -9.24 11.01
CA ASN A 103 -1.77 -8.93 11.56
C ASN A 103 -2.74 -8.47 10.46
N VAL A 104 -2.28 -7.67 9.49
CA VAL A 104 -3.10 -7.27 8.35
C VAL A 104 -3.47 -8.47 7.49
N VAL A 105 -2.48 -9.32 7.18
CA VAL A 105 -2.68 -10.52 6.34
C VAL A 105 -3.64 -11.49 6.97
N SER A 106 -3.50 -11.78 8.27
CA SER A 106 -4.30 -12.77 8.99
C SER A 106 -5.72 -12.31 9.33
N SER A 107 -6.04 -11.04 9.15
CA SER A 107 -7.41 -10.55 9.38
C SER A 107 -8.42 -11.23 8.46
N GLU A 108 -9.55 -11.65 9.02
CA GLU A 108 -10.69 -12.17 8.24
C GLU A 108 -11.61 -11.07 7.72
N LYS A 109 -11.27 -9.80 7.97
CA LYS A 109 -12.03 -8.62 7.56
C LYS A 109 -11.28 -7.80 6.51
N SER A 110 -11.98 -6.89 5.88
CA SER A 110 -11.35 -5.83 5.11
C SER A 110 -10.62 -4.87 6.06
N VAL A 111 -9.41 -4.44 5.71
CA VAL A 111 -8.53 -3.72 6.62
C VAL A 111 -8.18 -2.34 6.08
N LEU A 112 -8.33 -1.34 6.94
CA LEU A 112 -7.65 -0.05 6.88
C LEU A 112 -6.49 -0.07 7.86
N THR A 113 -5.40 0.61 7.56
CA THR A 113 -4.26 0.70 8.47
C THR A 113 -3.97 2.13 8.89
N PHE A 114 -3.38 2.29 10.09
CA PHE A 114 -2.89 3.58 10.56
C PHE A 114 -1.57 3.43 11.33
N THR A 115 -0.87 4.55 11.47
CA THR A 115 0.35 4.65 12.26
C THR A 115 0.19 5.69 13.36
N SER A 116 1.09 5.64 14.35
CA SER A 116 1.17 6.66 15.42
C SER A 116 2.11 7.82 15.08
N GLU A 117 2.65 7.83 13.85
CA GLU A 117 3.46 8.93 13.38
C GLU A 117 2.68 10.24 13.35
N PRO A 118 3.32 11.38 13.64
CA PRO A 118 2.68 12.69 13.56
C PRO A 118 2.07 12.95 12.18
N ILE A 119 0.91 13.61 12.17
CA ILE A 119 0.26 14.05 10.94
C ILE A 119 0.86 15.38 10.49
N TYR A 120 1.57 15.35 9.37
CA TYR A 120 2.08 16.54 8.70
C TYR A 120 1.20 16.87 7.50
N ALA A 121 0.54 18.03 7.51
CA ALA A 121 -0.40 18.43 6.46
C ALA A 121 0.17 18.43 5.04
N ASN A 122 1.49 18.52 4.89
CA ASN A 122 2.16 18.54 3.60
C ASN A 122 2.50 17.16 3.02
N LYS A 123 2.35 16.07 3.78
CA LYS A 123 2.73 14.72 3.34
C LYS A 123 1.87 13.58 3.90
N ALA A 124 0.98 13.84 4.84
CA ALA A 124 0.17 12.80 5.45
C ALA A 124 -1.01 12.40 4.57
N VAL A 125 -1.31 11.10 4.54
CA VAL A 125 -2.59 10.57 4.07
C VAL A 125 -3.47 10.42 5.29
N VAL A 126 -4.46 11.31 5.43
CA VAL A 126 -5.26 11.44 6.65
C VAL A 126 -6.51 10.57 6.59
N LEU A 127 -6.60 9.65 7.54
CA LEU A 127 -7.77 8.83 7.85
C LEU A 127 -8.47 9.42 9.07
N TYR A 128 -9.78 9.61 9.04
CA TYR A 128 -10.53 10.09 10.19
C TYR A 128 -11.79 9.25 10.43
N GLN A 129 -12.26 9.21 11.66
CA GLN A 129 -13.55 8.60 11.99
C GLN A 129 -14.61 9.70 12.10
N ASN A 130 -15.64 9.63 11.25
CA ASN A 130 -16.72 10.63 11.25
C ASN A 130 -17.71 10.42 12.40
N GLY A 131 -18.68 11.35 12.54
CA GLY A 131 -19.68 11.32 13.60
C GLY A 131 -20.59 10.08 13.60
N ASN A 132 -20.64 9.32 12.50
CA ASN A 132 -21.36 8.05 12.37
C ASN A 132 -20.48 6.82 12.67
N GLY A 133 -19.24 7.01 13.12
CA GLY A 133 -18.29 5.93 13.43
C GLY A 133 -17.62 5.29 12.21
N ARG A 134 -17.83 5.82 11.00
CA ARG A 134 -17.19 5.32 9.77
C ARG A 134 -15.84 5.98 9.55
N PHE A 135 -14.88 5.20 9.07
CA PHE A 135 -13.57 5.72 8.67
C PHE A 135 -13.60 6.25 7.25
N ARG A 136 -13.03 7.44 7.07
CA ARG A 136 -12.98 8.16 5.80
C ARG A 136 -11.64 8.85 5.59
N TYR A 137 -11.29 9.09 4.33
CA TYR A 137 -10.10 9.84 3.96
C TYR A 137 -10.42 11.34 3.77
N ALA A 138 -9.52 12.19 4.24
CA ALA A 138 -9.60 13.63 3.98
C ALA A 138 -9.05 13.93 2.57
N PHE A 139 -9.95 14.13 1.60
CA PHE A 139 -9.59 14.39 0.20
C PHE A 139 -9.21 15.85 -0.07
N ASN A 140 -9.68 16.79 0.74
CA ASN A 140 -9.46 18.23 0.55
C ASN A 140 -8.13 18.71 1.14
N SER A 141 -7.14 17.81 1.25
CA SER A 141 -5.80 18.18 1.66
C SER A 141 -4.98 18.59 0.45
N SER A 142 -4.73 19.87 0.30
CA SER A 142 -3.60 20.35 -0.49
C SER A 142 -2.36 20.43 0.39
N HIS A 143 -1.15 20.41 -0.19
CA HIS A 143 0.07 20.54 0.59
C HIS A 143 0.01 21.74 1.54
N GLY A 144 0.06 21.47 2.85
CA GLY A 144 0.00 22.47 3.91
C GLY A 144 -1.40 22.84 4.40
N LEU A 145 -2.46 22.27 3.81
CA LEU A 145 -3.84 22.51 4.24
C LEU A 145 -4.57 21.17 4.44
N LEU A 146 -5.12 20.95 5.63
CA LEU A 146 -6.00 19.83 5.95
C LEU A 146 -7.38 20.39 6.30
N SER A 147 -8.42 19.94 5.58
CA SER A 147 -9.82 20.28 5.88
C SER A 147 -10.66 19.02 5.99
N ILE A 148 -11.49 18.96 7.04
CA ILE A 148 -12.51 17.94 7.25
C ILE A 148 -13.84 18.67 7.45
N ASP A 149 -14.74 18.52 6.48
CA ASP A 149 -15.96 19.34 6.39
C ASP A 149 -17.17 18.69 7.11
N GLU A 150 -16.94 17.68 7.94
CA GLU A 150 -17.96 17.01 8.75
C GLU A 150 -17.47 16.79 10.20
N PRO A 151 -18.38 16.57 11.18
CA PRO A 151 -17.98 16.20 12.54
C PRO A 151 -17.19 14.88 12.56
N PHE A 152 -16.13 14.83 13.34
CA PHE A 152 -15.27 13.67 13.49
C PHE A 152 -14.85 13.43 14.95
N SER A 153 -14.52 12.19 15.29
CA SER A 153 -14.10 11.77 16.63
C SER A 153 -12.59 11.62 16.77
N CYS A 154 -11.89 11.22 15.70
CA CYS A 154 -10.43 11.09 15.71
C CYS A 154 -9.84 11.27 14.33
N ILE A 155 -8.55 11.61 14.30
CA ILE A 155 -7.72 11.75 13.08
C ILE A 155 -6.52 10.83 13.24
N LEU A 156 -6.22 10.06 12.19
CA LEU A 156 -5.15 9.08 12.14
C LEU A 156 -4.29 9.30 10.89
N ASN A 157 -3.00 9.01 10.99
CA ASN A 157 -2.12 8.94 9.83
C ASN A 157 -2.26 7.56 9.20
N SER A 158 -2.70 7.48 7.93
CA SER A 158 -2.90 6.20 7.22
C SER A 158 -1.59 5.45 7.07
N GLY A 159 -1.62 4.14 7.33
CA GLY A 159 -0.51 3.23 7.09
C GLY A 159 -0.34 2.82 5.63
N GLN A 160 -1.25 3.22 4.76
CA GLN A 160 -1.19 3.02 3.30
C GLN A 160 -1.02 1.55 2.89
N ILE A 161 -1.67 0.68 3.67
CA ILE A 161 -1.91 -0.73 3.36
C ILE A 161 -3.40 -0.99 3.54
N TRP A 162 -3.98 -1.68 2.57
CA TRP A 162 -5.40 -1.99 2.56
C TRP A 162 -5.64 -3.44 2.15
N LYS A 163 -6.56 -4.09 2.86
CA LYS A 163 -7.02 -5.43 2.50
C LYS A 163 -8.49 -5.38 2.10
N PHE A 164 -8.81 -6.01 0.99
CA PHE A 164 -10.14 -6.06 0.40
C PHE A 164 -10.63 -7.50 0.35
N ARG A 165 -11.76 -7.79 1.02
CA ARG A 165 -12.37 -9.13 1.08
C ARG A 165 -13.61 -9.26 0.18
N ASP A 166 -14.38 -8.19 0.04
CA ASP A 166 -15.50 -8.18 -0.91
C ASP A 166 -15.01 -7.77 -2.30
N ILE A 167 -14.62 -8.78 -3.07
CA ILE A 167 -14.05 -8.60 -4.42
C ILE A 167 -15.06 -7.99 -5.39
N LYS A 168 -16.37 -8.27 -5.22
CA LYS A 168 -17.41 -7.66 -6.07
C LYS A 168 -17.57 -6.17 -5.78
N ALA A 169 -17.56 -5.80 -4.51
CA ALA A 169 -17.59 -4.40 -4.11
C ALA A 169 -16.33 -3.65 -4.59
N LEU A 170 -15.16 -4.31 -4.53
CA LEU A 170 -13.91 -3.74 -5.03
C LEU A 170 -13.93 -3.53 -6.54
N ASP A 171 -14.37 -4.52 -7.32
CA ASP A 171 -14.48 -4.39 -8.78
C ASP A 171 -15.44 -3.26 -9.18
N LYS A 172 -16.58 -3.15 -8.48
CA LYS A 172 -17.52 -2.04 -8.67
C LYS A 172 -16.87 -0.69 -8.38
N ALA A 173 -16.24 -0.53 -7.20
CA ALA A 173 -15.57 0.71 -6.82
C ALA A 173 -14.47 1.11 -7.82
N ASN A 174 -13.73 0.12 -8.33
CA ASN A 174 -12.69 0.27 -9.34
C ASN A 174 -13.23 0.80 -10.66
N ASN A 175 -14.31 0.20 -11.18
CA ASN A 175 -14.96 0.60 -12.41
C ASN A 175 -15.63 1.98 -12.28
N ASP A 176 -16.26 2.28 -11.14
CA ASP A 176 -16.90 3.57 -10.87
C ASP A 176 -15.88 4.72 -10.88
N LEU A 177 -14.69 4.53 -10.30
CA LEU A 177 -13.64 5.55 -10.37
C LEU A 177 -13.19 5.78 -11.81
N PHE A 178 -12.90 4.72 -12.55
CA PHE A 178 -12.45 4.83 -13.93
C PHE A 178 -13.42 5.62 -14.82
N ASN A 179 -14.71 5.44 -14.60
CA ASN A 179 -15.76 6.11 -15.37
C ASN A 179 -16.02 7.57 -14.95
N THR A 180 -15.69 7.95 -13.70
CA THR A 180 -16.08 9.24 -13.15
C THR A 180 -14.91 10.17 -12.81
N GLN A 181 -13.73 9.63 -12.47
CA GLN A 181 -12.62 10.41 -11.92
C GLN A 181 -11.26 9.76 -12.20
N LYS A 182 -10.93 9.56 -13.48
CA LYS A 182 -9.66 8.91 -13.91
C LYS A 182 -8.39 9.57 -13.36
N GLU A 183 -8.42 10.88 -13.15
CA GLU A 183 -7.30 11.68 -12.64
C GLU A 183 -7.20 11.64 -11.11
N GLY A 184 -8.09 10.90 -10.44
CA GLY A 184 -8.12 10.79 -8.98
C GLY A 184 -6.98 9.96 -8.41
N THR A 185 -6.79 10.07 -7.09
CA THR A 185 -5.85 9.21 -6.36
C THR A 185 -6.46 7.83 -6.09
N ASN A 186 -5.61 6.88 -5.70
CA ASN A 186 -6.03 5.54 -5.22
C ASN A 186 -7.05 5.59 -4.09
N LEU A 187 -7.01 6.63 -3.25
CA LEU A 187 -7.98 6.83 -2.17
C LEU A 187 -9.42 6.91 -2.67
N GLY A 188 -9.65 7.32 -3.92
CA GLY A 188 -10.98 7.34 -4.52
C GLY A 188 -11.60 5.94 -4.65
N ILE A 189 -10.83 4.93 -5.05
CA ILE A 189 -11.27 3.53 -5.10
C ILE A 189 -11.47 3.00 -3.68
N ILE A 190 -10.47 3.23 -2.82
CA ILE A 190 -10.44 2.74 -1.44
C ILE A 190 -11.64 3.26 -0.66
N GLN A 191 -11.91 4.57 -0.72
CA GLN A 191 -13.05 5.15 -0.01
C GLN A 191 -14.39 4.59 -0.50
N ARG A 192 -14.60 4.49 -1.83
CA ARG A 192 -15.84 3.90 -2.38
C ARG A 192 -16.04 2.46 -1.93
N TYR A 193 -14.95 1.69 -1.87
CA TYR A 193 -14.99 0.34 -1.34
C TYR A 193 -15.45 0.32 0.12
N PHE A 194 -14.79 1.05 1.01
CA PHE A 194 -15.11 1.07 2.45
C PHE A 194 -16.45 1.75 2.76
N ASP A 195 -16.97 2.64 1.90
CA ASP A 195 -18.32 3.16 2.00
C ASP A 195 -19.38 2.09 1.68
N SER A 196 -19.07 1.09 0.87
CA SER A 196 -19.97 0.00 0.48
C SER A 196 -19.93 -1.21 1.42
N VAL A 197 -18.83 -1.40 2.15
CA VAL A 197 -18.66 -2.50 3.11
C VAL A 197 -19.33 -2.15 4.43
N LYS A 198 -19.95 -3.15 5.09
CA LYS A 198 -20.53 -2.96 6.40
C LYS A 198 -19.45 -2.71 7.46
N PRO A 199 -19.71 -1.88 8.48
CA PRO A 199 -18.74 -1.60 9.53
C PRO A 199 -18.19 -2.86 10.23
N GLU A 200 -19.04 -3.86 10.46
CA GLU A 200 -18.66 -5.13 11.08
C GLU A 200 -17.72 -6.01 10.24
N ASP A 201 -17.71 -5.81 8.91
CA ASP A 201 -16.87 -6.53 7.95
C ASP A 201 -15.55 -5.79 7.65
N ALA A 202 -15.31 -4.68 8.33
CA ALA A 202 -14.08 -3.90 8.24
C ALA A 202 -13.46 -3.69 9.61
N GLU A 203 -12.13 -3.54 9.65
CA GLU A 203 -11.40 -3.18 10.86
C GLU A 203 -10.25 -2.22 10.54
N VAL A 204 -9.74 -1.57 11.59
CA VAL A 204 -8.61 -0.64 11.50
C VAL A 204 -7.46 -1.17 12.33
N ILE A 205 -6.34 -1.49 11.67
CA ILE A 205 -5.17 -2.09 12.31
C ILE A 205 -4.06 -1.05 12.44
N ARG A 206 -3.47 -0.94 13.64
CA ARG A 206 -2.31 -0.11 13.90
C ARG A 206 -1.03 -0.82 13.45
N LEU A 207 -0.22 -0.12 12.67
CA LEU A 207 1.15 -0.52 12.35
C LEU A 207 2.10 0.01 13.44
N LYS A 208 2.97 -0.85 13.98
CA LYS A 208 3.91 -0.48 15.06
C LYS A 208 5.11 0.28 14.52
N CYS A 209 5.75 -0.27 13.48
CA CYS A 209 6.82 0.38 12.74
C CYS A 209 6.40 0.55 11.29
N TRP A 210 6.46 1.77 10.82
CA TRP A 210 6.08 2.15 9.47
C TRP A 210 6.95 3.32 9.01
N VAL A 211 7.51 3.19 7.83
CA VAL A 211 8.31 4.25 7.20
C VAL A 211 7.93 4.41 5.74
N ASN A 212 7.61 5.63 5.32
CA ASN A 212 7.49 5.97 3.90
C ASN A 212 8.85 6.51 3.41
N CYS A 213 9.45 5.80 2.47
CA CYS A 213 10.78 6.10 1.96
C CYS A 213 10.75 7.19 0.88
N ASN A 214 11.01 8.42 1.26
CA ASN A 214 11.08 9.55 0.34
C ASN A 214 12.50 10.09 0.16
N THR A 215 13.39 9.85 1.11
CA THR A 215 14.74 10.37 1.15
C THR A 215 15.76 9.27 1.44
N ARG A 216 17.04 9.57 1.21
CA ARG A 216 18.15 8.69 1.62
C ARG A 216 18.15 8.44 3.14
N SER A 217 17.78 9.43 3.93
CA SER A 217 17.69 9.28 5.39
C SER A 217 16.61 8.28 5.80
N ASP A 218 15.45 8.27 5.11
CA ASP A 218 14.40 7.29 5.34
C ASP A 218 14.89 5.88 4.99
N TYR A 219 15.59 5.73 3.87
CA TYR A 219 16.19 4.45 3.47
C TYR A 219 17.17 3.90 4.51
N LEU A 220 18.05 4.75 5.05
CA LEU A 220 19.00 4.33 6.08
C LEU A 220 18.30 3.91 7.38
N ALA A 221 17.24 4.62 7.78
CA ALA A 221 16.42 4.22 8.92
C ALA A 221 15.76 2.84 8.70
N ILE A 222 15.20 2.61 7.51
CA ILE A 222 14.61 1.33 7.11
C ILE A 222 15.65 0.20 7.14
N LYS A 223 16.85 0.44 6.58
CA LYS A 223 17.94 -0.53 6.58
C LYS A 223 18.32 -0.95 8.00
N ASN A 224 18.45 0.00 8.92
CA ASN A 224 18.72 -0.29 10.31
C ASN A 224 17.63 -1.17 10.96
N ASN A 225 16.36 -0.93 10.61
CA ASN A 225 15.25 -1.77 11.09
C ASN A 225 15.38 -3.22 10.57
N TRP A 226 15.70 -3.41 9.30
CA TRP A 226 15.90 -4.76 8.73
C TRP A 226 17.06 -5.52 9.40
N GLU A 227 18.15 -4.83 9.75
CA GLU A 227 19.28 -5.41 10.46
C GLU A 227 18.89 -5.84 11.89
N ASN A 228 18.12 -5.02 12.59
CA ASN A 228 17.61 -5.32 13.93
C ASN A 228 16.65 -6.53 13.89
N GLU A 229 15.72 -6.59 12.95
CA GLU A 229 14.82 -7.74 12.78
C GLU A 229 15.57 -9.05 12.49
N LYS A 230 16.68 -8.99 11.73
CA LYS A 230 17.54 -10.16 11.48
C LYS A 230 18.18 -10.64 12.79
N ASN A 231 18.68 -9.73 13.63
CA ASN A 231 19.35 -10.05 14.89
C ASN A 231 18.40 -10.63 15.94
N GLU A 232 17.17 -10.11 16.04
CA GLU A 232 16.13 -10.63 16.94
C GLU A 232 15.74 -12.08 16.59
N ASN A 233 15.60 -12.39 15.29
CA ASN A 233 15.31 -13.76 14.84
C ASN A 233 16.46 -14.76 15.10
N PHE A 234 17.70 -14.30 15.28
CA PHE A 234 18.82 -15.15 15.68
C PHE A 234 18.83 -15.47 17.17
N THR A 235 18.38 -14.51 18.01
CA THR A 235 18.35 -14.70 19.48
C THR A 235 17.19 -15.57 19.96
N GLU A 236 16.09 -15.64 19.22
CA GLU A 236 14.95 -16.52 19.56
C GLU A 236 15.18 -18.01 19.17
N LYS A 237 16.24 -18.32 18.42
CA LYS A 237 16.57 -19.70 17.96
C LYS A 237 17.71 -20.34 18.74
N THR A 238 18.27 -19.64 19.71
CA THR A 238 19.31 -20.12 20.62
C THR A 238 18.75 -20.30 22.03
#